data_c41c37c84eb953f2554261a6fdbda9a1
#
_entry.id   c41c37c84eb953f2554261a6fdbda9a1
#
_cell.length_a   1.000
_cell.length_b   1.000
_cell.length_c   1.000
_cell.angle_alpha   90.00
_cell.angle_beta   90.00
_cell.angle_gamma   90.00
#
_symmetry.space_group_name_H-M   'P 1'
#
loop_
_entity.id
_entity.type
_entity.pdbx_description
1 polymer ?
#
loop_
_entity_poly.entity_id
_entity_poly.type
_entity_poly.pdbx_seq_one_letter_code
_entity_poly.pdbx_strand_id
1 'polypeptide(L)'
;MSKRDVVVLSAVRSAIGSYGGALADIEPAELAGSVMKAAVERSGVDPKVINYVTVGNCIPTESRYPYVARVASIQAGLPMDSVAMAVNRLCSSGLQGIVTTAQNILLGDCDYGVGGGVEVMSRGAYLSTAMRNGARMGDTKLIDAMVAALTDPFGVGHMGVTAENLAAKWDITREQQDALAVESQRRAAAAIAEGRFKSQIVPVVKQTKKGEVIFDTDEYVKANTTMESLAKLRPAFKKDGTVTAGNASGINDGAAFFVLGDAETAAKAGHKAIARLVSYAVAGVPNDVMGEGPIPASRMALKKAGMTIGQMDVVESNEAFAAQAIAVARGLELDPAKTNPNGGAIALGHPIGCSGAFLATKALYELQRINGRYALVTMCIGGGQGIAAIFERL
;
A
#
# COMPACT_ATOMS: atom_id res chain seq x y z
N MET A 1 14.12 -24.99 -18.22
CA MET A 1 14.44 -24.02 -17.16
C MET A 1 14.03 -24.60 -15.83
N SER A 2 14.90 -24.60 -14.82
CA SER A 2 14.50 -24.99 -13.44
C SER A 2 13.39 -24.07 -12.98
N LYS A 3 12.43 -24.61 -12.21
CA LYS A 3 11.34 -23.81 -11.64
C LYS A 3 11.94 -22.89 -10.56
N ARG A 4 12.02 -21.60 -10.84
CA ARG A 4 12.48 -20.60 -9.87
C ARG A 4 11.41 -20.33 -8.83
N ASP A 5 11.83 -20.07 -7.59
CA ASP A 5 10.98 -19.60 -6.49
C ASP A 5 11.47 -18.23 -6.01
N VAL A 6 10.56 -17.38 -5.57
CA VAL A 6 10.90 -16.02 -5.12
C VAL A 6 10.82 -15.93 -3.61
N VAL A 7 11.94 -15.55 -3.02
CA VAL A 7 12.04 -15.29 -1.58
C VAL A 7 12.15 -13.80 -1.27
N VAL A 8 11.69 -13.43 -0.09
CA VAL A 8 11.81 -12.10 0.50
C VAL A 8 13.01 -12.12 1.45
N LEU A 9 13.98 -11.26 1.20
CA LEU A 9 15.20 -11.12 2.01
C LEU A 9 15.08 -9.96 3.01
N SER A 10 14.33 -8.92 2.66
CA SER A 10 13.96 -7.85 3.58
C SER A 10 12.64 -7.21 3.17
N ALA A 11 11.97 -6.61 4.15
CA ALA A 11 10.77 -5.82 3.97
C ALA A 11 10.77 -4.69 5.00
N VAL A 12 10.67 -3.44 4.55
CA VAL A 12 10.71 -2.26 5.41
C VAL A 12 9.79 -1.17 4.90
N ARG A 13 9.44 -0.21 5.76
CA ARG A 13 8.62 0.94 5.43
C ARG A 13 9.03 2.19 6.18
N SER A 14 8.66 3.36 5.70
CA SER A 14 8.60 4.56 6.54
C SER A 14 7.46 4.46 7.55
N ALA A 15 7.46 5.29 8.58
CA ALA A 15 6.21 5.65 9.23
C ALA A 15 5.28 6.33 8.22
N ILE A 16 3.96 6.26 8.44
CA ILE A 16 2.95 6.86 7.57
C ILE A 16 2.64 8.27 8.05
N GLY A 17 2.84 9.23 7.13
CA GLY A 17 2.55 10.64 7.34
C GLY A 17 1.09 10.99 7.07
N SER A 18 0.58 11.99 7.78
CA SER A 18 -0.71 12.61 7.50
C SER A 18 -0.59 13.58 6.32
N TYR A 19 -1.70 13.91 5.68
CA TYR A 19 -1.75 14.96 4.67
C TYR A 19 -1.29 16.30 5.26
N GLY A 20 -0.30 16.92 4.62
CA GLY A 20 0.34 18.13 5.13
C GLY A 20 1.19 17.91 6.40
N GLY A 21 1.45 16.66 6.79
CA GLY A 21 2.19 16.28 7.99
C GLY A 21 3.71 16.16 7.80
N ALA A 22 4.31 15.26 8.56
CA ALA A 22 5.77 15.16 8.68
C ALA A 22 6.51 14.86 7.38
N LEU A 23 5.89 14.17 6.41
CA LEU A 23 6.50 13.80 5.13
C LEU A 23 6.16 14.73 3.96
N ALA A 24 5.30 15.73 4.16
CA ALA A 24 4.72 16.54 3.09
C ALA A 24 5.73 17.32 2.22
N ASP A 25 6.89 17.65 2.73
CA ASP A 25 7.94 18.41 2.05
C ASP A 25 9.04 17.53 1.43
N ILE A 26 8.95 16.20 1.58
CA ILE A 26 9.93 15.26 1.02
C ILE A 26 9.48 14.81 -0.37
N GLU A 27 10.36 14.89 -1.37
CA GLU A 27 10.06 14.38 -2.70
C GLU A 27 9.89 12.84 -2.66
N PRO A 28 8.90 12.27 -3.41
CA PRO A 28 8.72 10.81 -3.45
C PRO A 28 9.99 10.03 -3.78
N ALA A 29 10.81 10.52 -4.70
CA ALA A 29 12.07 9.85 -5.05
C ALA A 29 13.08 9.82 -3.88
N GLU A 30 13.13 10.87 -3.07
CA GLU A 30 14.01 10.94 -1.89
C GLU A 30 13.52 10.02 -0.77
N LEU A 31 12.21 10.04 -0.48
CA LEU A 31 11.61 9.13 0.48
C LEU A 31 11.80 7.67 0.06
N ALA A 32 11.53 7.37 -1.21
CA ALA A 32 11.74 6.04 -1.77
C ALA A 32 13.21 5.61 -1.68
N GLY A 33 14.15 6.47 -2.06
CA GLY A 33 15.59 6.19 -2.01
C GLY A 33 16.08 5.85 -0.60
N SER A 34 15.64 6.60 0.41
CA SER A 34 16.03 6.37 1.80
C SER A 34 15.49 5.03 2.34
N VAL A 35 14.21 4.71 2.09
CA VAL A 35 13.59 3.46 2.55
C VAL A 35 14.12 2.26 1.76
N MET A 36 14.34 2.41 0.46
CA MET A 36 14.94 1.39 -0.41
C MET A 36 16.36 1.06 0.04
N LYS A 37 17.19 2.07 0.35
CA LYS A 37 18.55 1.88 0.88
C LYS A 37 18.51 1.02 2.14
N ALA A 38 17.65 1.34 3.09
CA ALA A 38 17.49 0.54 4.31
C ALA A 38 17.00 -0.89 4.04
N ALA A 39 16.14 -1.09 3.02
CA ALA A 39 15.72 -2.43 2.59
C ALA A 39 16.93 -3.25 2.09
N VAL A 40 17.77 -2.65 1.26
CA VAL A 40 18.99 -3.29 0.72
C VAL A 40 19.96 -3.61 1.85
N GLU A 41 20.27 -2.66 2.73
CA GLU A 41 21.14 -2.87 3.88
C GLU A 41 20.68 -4.01 4.79
N ARG A 42 19.38 -4.05 5.11
CA ARG A 42 18.80 -5.11 5.96
C ARG A 42 18.72 -6.48 5.29
N SER A 43 18.76 -6.55 3.96
CA SER A 43 18.77 -7.82 3.23
C SER A 43 20.12 -8.53 3.29
N GLY A 44 21.19 -7.79 3.54
CA GLY A 44 22.57 -8.29 3.45
C GLY A 44 23.04 -8.60 2.02
N VAL A 45 22.25 -8.28 1.00
CA VAL A 45 22.62 -8.46 -0.42
C VAL A 45 23.56 -7.32 -0.84
N ASP A 46 24.64 -7.66 -1.55
CA ASP A 46 25.51 -6.64 -2.15
C ASP A 46 24.68 -5.78 -3.15
N PRO A 47 24.59 -4.46 -2.98
CA PRO A 47 23.88 -3.60 -3.92
C PRO A 47 24.27 -3.82 -5.38
N LYS A 48 25.50 -4.22 -5.65
CA LYS A 48 26.04 -4.44 -7.01
C LYS A 48 25.36 -5.58 -7.78
N VAL A 49 24.74 -6.54 -7.08
CA VAL A 49 24.02 -7.66 -7.74
C VAL A 49 22.52 -7.40 -7.86
N ILE A 50 22.01 -6.29 -7.31
CA ILE A 50 20.62 -5.88 -7.44
C ILE A 50 20.48 -5.03 -8.71
N ASN A 51 19.97 -5.63 -9.76
CA ASN A 51 19.94 -5.00 -11.08
C ASN A 51 18.52 -4.70 -11.59
N TYR A 52 17.47 -4.98 -10.81
CA TYR A 52 16.09 -4.71 -11.21
C TYR A 52 15.28 -4.02 -10.09
N VAL A 53 14.60 -2.93 -10.43
CA VAL A 53 13.81 -2.13 -9.48
C VAL A 53 12.43 -1.82 -10.05
N THR A 54 11.36 -2.11 -9.29
CA THR A 54 10.01 -1.70 -9.63
C THR A 54 9.39 -0.88 -8.50
N VAL A 55 9.02 0.36 -8.78
CA VAL A 55 8.44 1.29 -7.82
C VAL A 55 7.00 1.61 -8.19
N GLY A 56 6.05 1.31 -7.30
CA GLY A 56 4.68 1.77 -7.38
C GLY A 56 4.60 3.27 -7.03
N ASN A 57 4.01 4.07 -7.92
CA ASN A 57 3.73 5.48 -7.67
C ASN A 57 2.62 5.95 -8.62
N CYS A 58 1.66 6.74 -8.13
CA CYS A 58 0.43 7.03 -8.87
C CYS A 58 0.29 8.50 -9.23
N ILE A 59 0.58 9.41 -8.29
CA ILE A 59 0.25 10.82 -8.41
C ILE A 59 1.48 11.61 -8.85
N PRO A 60 1.41 12.37 -9.96
CA PRO A 60 2.49 13.26 -10.34
C PRO A 60 2.68 14.35 -9.29
N THR A 61 3.93 14.64 -8.98
CA THR A 61 4.30 15.61 -7.94
C THR A 61 5.17 16.74 -8.51
N GLU A 62 6.37 16.42 -8.94
CA GLU A 62 7.34 17.39 -9.48
C GLU A 62 7.90 16.94 -10.84
N SER A 63 8.83 17.73 -11.38
CA SER A 63 9.42 17.46 -12.70
C SER A 63 10.17 16.11 -12.82
N ARG A 64 10.68 15.59 -11.68
CA ARG A 64 11.37 14.28 -11.63
C ARG A 64 10.42 13.09 -11.48
N TYR A 65 9.11 13.32 -11.34
CA TYR A 65 8.11 12.28 -11.16
C TYR A 65 8.22 11.10 -12.16
N PRO A 66 8.42 11.32 -13.48
CA PRO A 66 8.54 10.21 -14.42
C PRO A 66 9.74 9.31 -14.16
N TYR A 67 10.71 9.79 -13.41
CA TYR A 67 11.95 9.09 -13.09
C TYR A 67 12.01 8.60 -11.63
N VAL A 68 10.89 8.60 -10.89
CA VAL A 68 10.84 8.28 -9.46
C VAL A 68 11.58 6.97 -9.13
N ALA A 69 11.35 5.90 -9.89
CA ALA A 69 12.00 4.62 -9.70
C ALA A 69 13.52 4.69 -9.93
N ARG A 70 13.92 5.36 -11.01
CA ARG A 70 15.35 5.47 -11.37
C ARG A 70 16.12 6.36 -10.39
N VAL A 71 15.57 7.49 -10.03
CA VAL A 71 16.18 8.40 -9.05
C VAL A 71 16.31 7.70 -7.71
N ALA A 72 15.25 7.05 -7.22
CA ALA A 72 15.27 6.32 -5.96
C ALA A 72 16.31 5.19 -5.95
N SER A 73 16.44 4.41 -7.04
CA SER A 73 17.41 3.32 -7.11
C SER A 73 18.85 3.80 -7.00
N ILE A 74 19.20 4.90 -7.68
CA ILE A 74 20.54 5.47 -7.62
C ILE A 74 20.82 6.09 -6.25
N GLN A 75 19.85 6.80 -5.66
CA GLN A 75 19.96 7.34 -4.31
C GLN A 75 20.08 6.25 -3.23
N ALA A 76 19.49 5.09 -3.46
CA ALA A 76 19.64 3.92 -2.60
C ALA A 76 21.03 3.25 -2.71
N GLY A 77 21.88 3.69 -3.63
CA GLY A 77 23.23 3.15 -3.84
C GLY A 77 23.28 1.95 -4.78
N LEU A 78 22.23 1.70 -5.55
CA LEU A 78 22.27 0.65 -6.58
C LEU A 78 23.12 1.08 -7.78
N PRO A 79 23.69 0.14 -8.55
CA PRO A 79 24.62 0.46 -9.61
C PRO A 79 23.94 1.18 -10.79
N MET A 80 24.74 1.95 -11.54
CA MET A 80 24.24 2.73 -12.69
C MET A 80 23.74 1.86 -13.85
N ASP A 81 24.16 0.63 -13.95
CA ASP A 81 23.69 -0.36 -14.92
C ASP A 81 22.44 -1.14 -14.48
N SER A 82 21.98 -0.92 -13.22
CA SER A 82 20.67 -1.42 -12.81
C SER A 82 19.56 -0.77 -13.64
N VAL A 83 18.46 -1.48 -13.83
CA VAL A 83 17.27 -0.95 -14.52
C VAL A 83 16.13 -0.70 -13.55
N ALA A 84 15.34 0.33 -13.83
CA ALA A 84 14.24 0.70 -12.95
C ALA A 84 13.01 1.13 -13.75
N MET A 85 11.82 0.71 -13.28
CA MET A 85 10.57 1.20 -13.83
C MET A 85 9.59 1.61 -12.72
N ALA A 86 8.78 2.63 -13.01
CA ALA A 86 7.61 2.98 -12.22
C ALA A 86 6.38 2.25 -12.77
N VAL A 87 5.53 1.77 -11.86
CA VAL A 87 4.25 1.15 -12.21
C VAL A 87 3.11 1.88 -11.53
N ASN A 88 2.02 2.07 -12.26
CA ASN A 88 0.78 2.65 -11.74
C ASN A 88 -0.36 1.63 -11.91
N ARG A 89 -0.79 1.06 -10.80
CA ARG A 89 -2.03 0.30 -10.63
C ARG A 89 -2.83 0.89 -9.48
N LEU A 90 -2.86 2.22 -9.41
CA LEU A 90 -3.53 3.00 -8.36
C LEU A 90 -3.20 2.46 -6.95
N CYS A 91 -4.20 2.21 -6.11
CA CYS A 91 -4.02 1.78 -4.72
C CYS A 91 -3.09 0.57 -4.54
N SER A 92 -2.98 -0.30 -5.54
CA SER A 92 -2.17 -1.52 -5.45
C SER A 92 -0.76 -1.42 -6.04
N SER A 93 -0.33 -0.23 -6.48
CA SER A 93 0.96 -0.07 -7.18
C SER A 93 2.15 -0.62 -6.39
N GLY A 94 2.17 -0.46 -5.07
CA GLY A 94 3.23 -1.01 -4.22
C GLY A 94 3.28 -2.55 -4.21
N LEU A 95 2.12 -3.21 -4.11
CA LEU A 95 2.05 -4.67 -4.22
C LEU A 95 2.35 -5.14 -5.64
N GLN A 96 1.90 -4.39 -6.66
CA GLN A 96 2.26 -4.65 -8.04
C GLN A 96 3.77 -4.52 -8.27
N GLY A 97 4.43 -3.56 -7.64
CA GLY A 97 5.89 -3.42 -7.68
C GLY A 97 6.59 -4.68 -7.18
N ILE A 98 6.14 -5.24 -6.06
CA ILE A 98 6.63 -6.52 -5.53
C ILE A 98 6.37 -7.66 -6.53
N VAL A 99 5.13 -7.77 -7.03
CA VAL A 99 4.73 -8.83 -7.98
C VAL A 99 5.52 -8.74 -9.28
N THR A 100 5.71 -7.54 -9.83
CA THR A 100 6.45 -7.36 -11.07
C THR A 100 7.92 -7.71 -10.91
N THR A 101 8.55 -7.31 -9.80
CA THR A 101 9.93 -7.74 -9.49
C THR A 101 10.02 -9.27 -9.36
N ALA A 102 9.05 -9.90 -8.68
CA ALA A 102 8.98 -11.35 -8.58
C ALA A 102 8.83 -12.03 -9.95
N GLN A 103 8.03 -11.47 -10.86
CA GLN A 103 7.87 -11.98 -12.22
C GLN A 103 9.20 -11.96 -13.00
N ASN A 104 9.99 -10.89 -12.89
CA ASN A 104 11.30 -10.82 -13.56
C ASN A 104 12.28 -11.85 -12.99
N ILE A 105 12.25 -12.10 -11.67
CA ILE A 105 13.05 -13.18 -11.07
C ILE A 105 12.60 -14.54 -11.58
N LEU A 106 11.29 -14.82 -11.62
CA LEU A 106 10.75 -16.09 -12.13
C LEU A 106 11.08 -16.35 -13.61
N LEU A 107 11.13 -15.29 -14.42
CA LEU A 107 11.50 -15.36 -15.85
C LEU A 107 13.02 -15.46 -16.05
N GLY A 108 13.82 -15.18 -15.03
CA GLY A 108 15.28 -15.22 -15.12
C GLY A 108 15.92 -13.93 -15.62
N ASP A 109 15.17 -12.82 -15.70
CA ASP A 109 15.68 -11.52 -16.10
C ASP A 109 16.62 -10.92 -15.04
N CYS A 110 16.46 -11.32 -13.78
CA CYS A 110 17.33 -10.96 -12.65
C CYS A 110 17.32 -12.06 -11.58
N ASP A 111 18.37 -12.09 -10.76
CA ASP A 111 18.43 -12.96 -9.56
C ASP A 111 17.99 -12.22 -8.30
N TYR A 112 18.26 -10.92 -8.24
CA TYR A 112 17.85 -10.04 -7.14
C TYR A 112 17.20 -8.78 -7.67
N GLY A 113 16.15 -8.32 -6.98
CA GLY A 113 15.48 -7.09 -7.33
C GLY A 113 14.82 -6.42 -6.14
N VAL A 114 14.50 -5.14 -6.31
CA VAL A 114 13.74 -4.35 -5.33
C VAL A 114 12.34 -4.08 -5.88
N GLY A 115 11.32 -4.41 -5.09
CA GLY A 115 9.92 -4.12 -5.39
C GLY A 115 9.25 -3.40 -4.23
N GLY A 116 8.38 -2.45 -4.53
CA GLY A 116 7.65 -1.72 -3.49
C GLY A 116 6.95 -0.50 -4.05
N GLY A 117 6.75 0.51 -3.22
CA GLY A 117 6.11 1.73 -3.68
C GLY A 117 6.25 2.89 -2.72
N VAL A 118 5.96 4.06 -3.24
CA VAL A 118 5.98 5.35 -2.54
C VAL A 118 4.81 6.20 -3.00
N GLU A 119 4.26 6.97 -2.09
CA GLU A 119 3.35 8.06 -2.42
C GLU A 119 3.53 9.19 -1.41
N VAL A 120 3.65 10.40 -1.90
CA VAL A 120 3.55 11.61 -1.08
C VAL A 120 2.37 12.41 -1.62
N MET A 121 1.16 12.03 -1.15
CA MET A 121 -0.10 12.62 -1.64
C MET A 121 -0.18 14.11 -1.31
N SER A 122 0.52 14.53 -0.25
CA SER A 122 0.66 15.94 0.14
C SER A 122 1.30 16.81 -0.94
N ARG A 123 1.99 16.22 -1.92
CA ARG A 123 2.67 16.93 -3.03
C ARG A 123 1.94 16.78 -4.36
N GLY A 124 0.72 16.24 -4.38
CA GLY A 124 -0.03 16.05 -5.61
C GLY A 124 -0.07 17.34 -6.47
N ALA A 125 0.33 17.24 -7.73
CA ALA A 125 0.41 18.39 -8.63
C ALA A 125 -0.97 18.82 -9.11
N TYR A 126 -1.07 20.10 -9.49
CA TYR A 126 -2.19 20.60 -10.27
C TYR A 126 -1.82 20.62 -11.75
N LEU A 127 -2.68 20.06 -12.61
CA LEU A 127 -2.46 19.90 -14.03
C LEU A 127 -3.28 20.92 -14.83
N SER A 128 -2.65 21.59 -15.78
CA SER A 128 -3.34 22.47 -16.74
C SER A 128 -3.12 21.98 -18.15
N THR A 129 -4.13 21.41 -18.77
CA THR A 129 -4.07 20.96 -20.18
C THR A 129 -4.09 22.12 -21.16
N ALA A 130 -4.73 23.25 -20.81
CA ALA A 130 -4.83 24.43 -21.65
C ALA A 130 -3.48 25.14 -21.86
N MET A 131 -2.56 25.07 -20.89
CA MET A 131 -1.29 25.81 -20.96
C MET A 131 -0.35 25.32 -22.06
N ARG A 132 -0.46 24.07 -22.53
CA ARG A 132 0.36 23.53 -23.62
C ARG A 132 0.20 24.32 -24.90
N ASN A 133 -1.02 24.75 -25.20
CA ASN A 133 -1.37 25.50 -26.42
C ASN A 133 -1.65 27.00 -26.13
N GLY A 134 -1.47 27.43 -24.88
CA GLY A 134 -1.82 28.77 -24.40
C GLY A 134 -3.32 28.96 -24.17
N ALA A 135 -3.70 29.57 -23.07
CA ALA A 135 -5.07 30.00 -22.81
C ALA A 135 -5.28 31.35 -23.51
N ARG A 136 -5.87 31.33 -24.71
CA ARG A 136 -5.96 32.52 -25.55
C ARG A 136 -6.89 33.60 -24.98
N MET A 137 -8.04 33.20 -24.41
CA MET A 137 -9.03 34.10 -23.83
C MET A 137 -9.92 33.35 -22.84
N GLY A 138 -10.25 33.99 -21.71
CA GLY A 138 -11.06 33.41 -20.64
C GLY A 138 -10.27 32.60 -19.60
N ASP A 139 -11.01 32.11 -18.62
CA ASP A 139 -10.44 31.34 -17.50
C ASP A 139 -9.97 29.96 -17.96
N THR A 140 -8.95 29.42 -17.26
CA THR A 140 -8.52 28.03 -17.40
C THR A 140 -8.67 27.28 -16.09
N LYS A 141 -8.95 25.98 -16.18
CA LYS A 141 -9.05 25.09 -15.02
C LYS A 141 -7.72 24.45 -14.70
N LEU A 142 -7.46 24.29 -13.41
CA LEU A 142 -6.43 23.42 -12.86
C LEU A 142 -7.10 22.15 -12.34
N ILE A 143 -6.57 20.99 -12.71
CA ILE A 143 -7.04 19.67 -12.27
C ILE A 143 -6.15 19.24 -11.13
N ASP A 144 -6.71 19.01 -9.96
CA ASP A 144 -6.01 18.39 -8.83
C ASP A 144 -5.74 16.93 -9.17
N ALA A 145 -4.47 16.56 -9.36
CA ALA A 145 -4.06 15.21 -9.74
C ALA A 145 -4.36 14.17 -8.64
N MET A 146 -4.36 14.58 -7.38
CA MET A 146 -4.72 13.72 -6.25
C MET A 146 -6.21 13.38 -6.29
N VAL A 147 -7.08 14.38 -6.43
CA VAL A 147 -8.54 14.16 -6.55
C VAL A 147 -8.87 13.40 -7.83
N ALA A 148 -8.15 13.64 -8.93
CA ALA A 148 -8.32 12.89 -10.18
C ALA A 148 -8.01 11.38 -9.98
N ALA A 149 -6.95 11.03 -9.24
CA ALA A 149 -6.63 9.64 -8.92
C ALA A 149 -7.68 8.95 -8.01
N LEU A 150 -8.45 9.75 -7.26
CA LEU A 150 -9.53 9.27 -6.37
C LEU A 150 -10.93 9.39 -7.01
N THR A 151 -11.01 9.75 -8.29
CA THR A 151 -12.26 9.89 -9.04
C THR A 151 -12.36 8.81 -10.11
N ASP A 152 -13.51 8.14 -10.16
CA ASP A 152 -13.78 7.11 -11.18
C ASP A 152 -13.83 7.74 -12.58
N PRO A 153 -13.06 7.21 -13.55
CA PRO A 153 -12.98 7.79 -14.88
C PRO A 153 -14.21 7.47 -15.76
N PHE A 154 -15.09 6.57 -15.32
CA PHE A 154 -16.27 6.13 -16.06
C PHE A 154 -17.56 6.83 -15.60
N GLY A 155 -17.46 7.83 -14.71
CA GLY A 155 -18.56 8.71 -14.37
C GLY A 155 -19.30 8.41 -13.07
N VAL A 156 -18.85 7.45 -12.27
CA VAL A 156 -19.44 7.16 -10.94
C VAL A 156 -19.20 8.31 -9.95
N GLY A 157 -18.09 9.01 -10.08
CA GLY A 157 -17.66 10.09 -9.18
C GLY A 157 -16.49 9.68 -8.28
N HIS A 158 -16.35 10.33 -7.13
CA HIS A 158 -15.29 10.01 -6.18
C HIS A 158 -15.38 8.56 -5.67
N MET A 159 -14.24 7.90 -5.35
CA MET A 159 -14.21 6.52 -4.85
C MET A 159 -15.11 6.29 -3.63
N GLY A 160 -15.37 7.32 -2.82
CA GLY A 160 -16.34 7.25 -1.73
C GLY A 160 -17.78 6.99 -2.18
N VAL A 161 -18.15 7.37 -3.41
CA VAL A 161 -19.48 7.02 -4.00
C VAL A 161 -19.55 5.52 -4.27
N THR A 162 -18.46 4.90 -4.71
CA THR A 162 -18.42 3.43 -4.89
C THR A 162 -18.54 2.70 -3.55
N ALA A 163 -18.03 3.28 -2.47
CA ALA A 163 -18.20 2.74 -1.11
C ALA A 163 -19.66 2.84 -0.64
N GLU A 164 -20.36 3.94 -0.95
CA GLU A 164 -21.82 4.05 -0.71
C GLU A 164 -22.63 3.01 -1.51
N ASN A 165 -22.22 2.74 -2.76
CA ASN A 165 -22.86 1.69 -3.56
C ASN A 165 -22.67 0.31 -2.92
N LEU A 166 -21.49 0.04 -2.34
CA LEU A 166 -21.24 -1.20 -1.60
C LEU A 166 -22.04 -1.26 -0.30
N ALA A 167 -22.15 -0.16 0.43
CA ALA A 167 -22.99 -0.11 1.63
C ALA A 167 -24.44 -0.49 1.31
N ALA A 168 -24.98 0.04 0.22
CA ALA A 168 -26.33 -0.30 -0.24
C ALA A 168 -26.44 -1.76 -0.74
N LYS A 169 -25.47 -2.22 -1.54
CA LYS A 169 -25.51 -3.58 -2.14
C LYS A 169 -25.40 -4.69 -1.09
N TRP A 170 -24.64 -4.45 -0.01
CA TRP A 170 -24.36 -5.45 1.02
C TRP A 170 -25.13 -5.21 2.33
N ASP A 171 -26.08 -4.28 2.33
CA ASP A 171 -26.86 -3.88 3.52
C ASP A 171 -25.95 -3.57 4.73
N ILE A 172 -24.92 -2.73 4.49
CA ILE A 172 -23.94 -2.33 5.50
C ILE A 172 -24.38 -1.00 6.12
N THR A 173 -24.72 -1.02 7.40
CA THR A 173 -25.20 0.17 8.10
C THR A 173 -24.07 1.13 8.46
N ARG A 174 -24.43 2.37 8.81
CA ARG A 174 -23.50 3.37 9.32
C ARG A 174 -22.81 2.90 10.61
N GLU A 175 -23.57 2.30 11.52
CA GLU A 175 -23.07 1.79 12.79
C GLU A 175 -22.03 0.68 12.61
N GLN A 176 -22.24 -0.21 11.64
CA GLN A 176 -21.25 -1.25 11.30
C GLN A 176 -19.96 -0.66 10.79
N GLN A 177 -20.04 0.37 9.95
CA GLN A 177 -18.88 1.08 9.42
C GLN A 177 -18.11 1.81 10.53
N ASP A 178 -18.81 2.53 11.39
CA ASP A 178 -18.22 3.24 12.51
C ASP A 178 -17.59 2.27 13.55
N ALA A 179 -18.23 1.12 13.79
CA ALA A 179 -17.68 0.09 14.68
C ALA A 179 -16.35 -0.49 14.14
N LEU A 180 -16.26 -0.76 12.83
CA LEU A 180 -15.00 -1.17 12.21
C LEU A 180 -13.93 -0.09 12.35
N ALA A 181 -14.30 1.17 12.15
CA ALA A 181 -13.36 2.29 12.27
C ALA A 181 -12.81 2.45 13.69
N VAL A 182 -13.66 2.35 14.72
CA VAL A 182 -13.24 2.35 16.13
C VAL A 182 -12.29 1.19 16.41
N GLU A 183 -12.61 -0.02 15.93
CA GLU A 183 -11.75 -1.19 16.16
C GLU A 183 -10.40 -1.06 15.43
N SER A 184 -10.36 -0.53 14.19
CA SER A 184 -9.13 -0.26 13.46
C SER A 184 -8.24 0.72 14.23
N GLN A 185 -8.81 1.81 14.75
CA GLN A 185 -8.09 2.79 15.57
C GLN A 185 -7.55 2.18 16.87
N ARG A 186 -8.38 1.40 17.56
CA ARG A 186 -8.00 0.72 18.81
C ARG A 186 -6.83 -0.23 18.60
N ARG A 187 -6.88 -1.04 17.52
CA ARG A 187 -5.81 -2.00 17.18
C ARG A 187 -4.51 -1.28 16.81
N ALA A 188 -4.59 -0.22 16.00
CA ALA A 188 -3.41 0.55 15.60
C ALA A 188 -2.76 1.24 16.80
N ALA A 189 -3.55 1.85 17.68
CA ALA A 189 -3.04 2.48 18.90
C ALA A 189 -2.36 1.47 19.83
N ALA A 190 -2.94 0.28 20.02
CA ALA A 190 -2.35 -0.79 20.80
C ALA A 190 -1.02 -1.28 20.17
N ALA A 191 -0.99 -1.47 18.85
CA ALA A 191 0.21 -1.90 18.13
C ALA A 191 1.36 -0.89 18.26
N ILE A 192 1.07 0.41 18.20
CA ILE A 192 2.06 1.47 18.43
C ILE A 192 2.57 1.43 19.87
N ALA A 193 1.67 1.39 20.85
CA ALA A 193 2.01 1.38 22.27
C ALA A 193 2.88 0.18 22.66
N GLU A 194 2.61 -0.99 22.07
CA GLU A 194 3.38 -2.21 22.26
C GLU A 194 4.66 -2.27 21.40
N GLY A 195 4.90 -1.29 20.53
CA GLY A 195 6.10 -1.23 19.69
C GLY A 195 6.12 -2.25 18.54
N ARG A 196 4.97 -2.81 18.14
CA ARG A 196 4.88 -3.84 17.08
C ARG A 196 5.37 -3.36 15.72
N PHE A 197 5.42 -2.05 15.49
CA PHE A 197 5.87 -1.47 14.22
C PHE A 197 7.36 -1.05 14.22
N LYS A 198 8.03 -0.99 15.39
CA LYS A 198 9.39 -0.44 15.49
C LYS A 198 10.40 -1.13 14.59
N SER A 199 10.38 -2.45 14.49
CA SER A 199 11.35 -3.23 13.70
C SER A 199 11.15 -3.09 12.18
N GLN A 200 9.94 -2.75 11.72
CA GLN A 200 9.64 -2.59 10.29
C GLN A 200 9.83 -1.15 9.79
N ILE A 201 9.80 -0.17 10.70
CA ILE A 201 9.92 1.25 10.34
C ILE A 201 11.39 1.63 10.16
N VAL A 202 11.65 2.35 9.07
CA VAL A 202 12.89 3.07 8.80
C VAL A 202 12.65 4.52 9.23
N PRO A 203 13.40 5.04 10.22
CA PRO A 203 13.28 6.44 10.62
C PRO A 203 13.64 7.37 9.46
N VAL A 204 12.82 8.38 9.24
CA VAL A 204 13.09 9.45 8.28
C VAL A 204 13.63 10.66 9.03
N VAL A 205 14.88 11.03 8.71
CA VAL A 205 15.57 12.14 9.37
C VAL A 205 15.37 13.42 8.55
N LYS A 206 14.84 14.45 9.17
CA LYS A 206 14.63 15.77 8.56
C LYS A 206 15.48 16.83 9.23
N GLN A 207 16.17 17.63 8.43
CA GLN A 207 16.84 18.84 8.92
C GLN A 207 15.84 20.01 8.92
N THR A 208 15.63 20.61 10.07
CA THR A 208 14.75 21.76 10.25
C THR A 208 15.54 22.96 10.78
N LYS A 209 14.95 24.15 10.73
CA LYS A 209 15.57 25.36 11.34
C LYS A 209 15.79 25.23 12.85
N LYS A 210 15.12 24.27 13.51
CA LYS A 210 15.23 24.01 14.95
C LYS A 210 16.14 22.81 15.28
N GLY A 211 16.77 22.22 14.27
CA GLY A 211 17.61 21.03 14.40
C GLY A 211 17.03 19.81 13.69
N GLU A 212 17.63 18.66 13.96
CA GLU A 212 17.21 17.38 13.40
C GLU A 212 15.90 16.90 14.05
N VAL A 213 14.99 16.42 13.23
CA VAL A 213 13.73 15.77 13.65
C VAL A 213 13.68 14.37 13.05
N ILE A 214 13.45 13.36 13.89
CA ILE A 214 13.30 11.97 13.49
C ILE A 214 11.82 11.64 13.42
N PHE A 215 11.35 11.19 12.27
CA PHE A 215 9.99 10.70 12.04
C PHE A 215 10.02 9.18 11.94
N ASP A 216 9.53 8.49 12.97
CA ASP A 216 9.59 7.03 13.14
C ASP A 216 8.29 6.41 13.67
N THR A 217 7.22 7.19 13.77
CA THR A 217 5.94 6.75 14.33
C THR A 217 4.79 7.17 13.41
N ASP A 218 3.85 6.26 13.13
CA ASP A 218 2.66 6.52 12.32
C ASP A 218 1.82 7.62 12.97
N GLU A 219 1.67 8.78 12.30
CA GLU A 219 1.07 9.97 12.91
C GLU A 219 -0.44 10.12 12.69
N TYR A 220 -1.04 9.28 11.82
CA TYR A 220 -2.46 9.44 11.45
C TYR A 220 -3.42 8.84 12.49
N VAL A 221 -2.96 7.95 13.36
CA VAL A 221 -3.78 7.22 14.35
C VAL A 221 -4.45 8.17 15.34
N LYS A 222 -5.76 7.97 15.55
CA LYS A 222 -6.62 8.74 16.48
C LYS A 222 -7.09 7.84 17.60
N ALA A 223 -6.25 7.58 18.58
CA ALA A 223 -6.48 6.63 19.67
C ALA A 223 -7.77 6.90 20.48
N ASN A 224 -8.26 8.15 20.49
CA ASN A 224 -9.47 8.56 21.25
C ASN A 224 -10.75 8.47 20.40
N THR A 225 -10.76 7.75 19.28
CA THR A 225 -11.94 7.58 18.44
C THR A 225 -12.98 6.72 19.17
N THR A 226 -14.23 7.19 19.25
CA THR A 226 -15.36 6.47 19.85
C THR A 226 -16.56 6.47 18.92
N MET A 227 -17.52 5.58 19.16
CA MET A 227 -18.79 5.54 18.40
C MET A 227 -19.52 6.87 18.47
N GLU A 228 -19.54 7.52 19.64
CA GLU A 228 -20.21 8.81 19.85
C GLU A 228 -19.51 9.94 19.07
N SER A 229 -18.19 9.89 18.93
CA SER A 229 -17.45 10.88 18.15
C SER A 229 -17.71 10.71 16.65
N LEU A 230 -17.77 9.46 16.16
CA LEU A 230 -18.04 9.16 14.76
C LEU A 230 -19.49 9.45 14.36
N ALA A 231 -20.48 9.16 15.25
CA ALA A 231 -21.88 9.44 14.99
C ALA A 231 -22.19 10.91 14.67
N LYS A 232 -21.35 11.84 15.15
CA LYS A 232 -21.49 13.29 14.87
C LYS A 232 -21.03 13.70 13.47
N LEU A 233 -20.30 12.83 12.78
CA LEU A 233 -19.77 13.15 11.45
C LEU A 233 -20.85 13.05 10.38
N ARG A 234 -20.87 14.02 9.47
CA ARG A 234 -21.78 14.04 8.33
C ARG A 234 -21.27 13.13 7.22
N PRO A 235 -22.15 12.53 6.40
CA PRO A 235 -21.78 11.85 5.18
C PRO A 235 -20.94 12.77 4.28
N ALA A 236 -19.88 12.19 3.67
CA ALA A 236 -18.91 12.95 2.90
C ALA A 236 -19.18 12.93 1.38
N PHE A 237 -19.83 11.90 0.86
CA PHE A 237 -19.92 11.64 -0.59
C PHE A 237 -21.34 11.66 -1.14
N LYS A 238 -22.35 11.36 -0.33
CA LYS A 238 -23.79 11.47 -0.68
C LYS A 238 -24.51 12.19 0.46
N LYS A 239 -25.53 13.00 0.13
CA LYS A 239 -26.28 13.78 1.12
C LYS A 239 -26.88 12.91 2.24
N ASP A 240 -27.46 11.77 1.87
CA ASP A 240 -28.07 10.80 2.78
C ASP A 240 -27.25 9.51 2.82
N GLY A 241 -25.92 9.63 2.73
CA GLY A 241 -24.98 8.52 2.75
C GLY A 241 -24.58 8.06 4.14
N THR A 242 -23.72 7.06 4.17
CA THR A 242 -23.21 6.42 5.39
C THR A 242 -21.70 6.55 5.55
N VAL A 243 -20.98 6.86 4.45
CA VAL A 243 -19.52 7.01 4.44
C VAL A 243 -19.12 8.40 4.89
N THR A 244 -18.26 8.47 5.89
CA THR A 244 -17.79 9.72 6.49
C THR A 244 -16.26 9.79 6.50
N ALA A 245 -15.71 10.94 6.86
CA ALA A 245 -14.26 11.09 7.09
C ALA A 245 -13.73 10.23 8.25
N GLY A 246 -14.59 9.70 9.11
CA GLY A 246 -14.20 8.87 10.24
C GLY A 246 -14.19 7.36 9.95
N ASN A 247 -14.92 6.91 8.92
CA ASN A 247 -15.00 5.51 8.51
C ASN A 247 -14.45 5.27 7.08
N ALA A 248 -13.61 6.20 6.61
CA ALA A 248 -12.81 6.13 5.40
C ALA A 248 -11.33 6.29 5.74
N SER A 249 -10.44 5.76 4.89
CA SER A 249 -9.00 5.99 5.01
C SER A 249 -8.64 7.46 4.76
N GLY A 250 -7.49 7.88 5.25
CA GLY A 250 -6.95 9.21 5.02
C GLY A 250 -6.20 9.35 3.69
N ILE A 251 -5.86 10.60 3.40
CA ILE A 251 -4.85 10.98 2.42
C ILE A 251 -3.52 11.03 3.16
N ASN A 252 -2.53 10.28 2.71
CA ASN A 252 -1.32 10.02 3.48
C ASN A 252 -0.07 9.96 2.60
N ASP A 253 1.08 9.98 3.27
CA ASP A 253 2.41 9.93 2.69
C ASP A 253 3.17 8.72 3.24
N GLY A 254 3.94 8.01 2.40
CA GLY A 254 4.73 6.87 2.87
C GLY A 254 5.46 6.12 1.77
N ALA A 255 6.40 5.27 2.18
CA ALA A 255 7.15 4.37 1.30
C ALA A 255 7.34 3.00 1.95
N ALA A 256 7.36 1.93 1.15
CA ALA A 256 7.66 0.58 1.59
C ALA A 256 8.34 -0.22 0.48
N PHE A 257 9.40 -0.97 0.82
CA PHE A 257 10.21 -1.70 -0.15
C PHE A 257 10.61 -3.08 0.37
N PHE A 258 10.73 -4.00 -0.58
CA PHE A 258 11.15 -5.38 -0.42
C PHE A 258 12.39 -5.63 -1.25
N VAL A 259 13.35 -6.37 -0.71
CA VAL A 259 14.40 -7.02 -1.50
C VAL A 259 13.97 -8.46 -1.73
N LEU A 260 13.88 -8.82 -3.00
CA LEU A 260 13.48 -10.16 -3.46
C LEU A 260 14.69 -10.85 -4.10
N GLY A 261 14.73 -12.17 -4.01
CA GLY A 261 15.75 -12.98 -4.64
C GLY A 261 15.21 -14.30 -5.17
N ASP A 262 15.93 -14.88 -6.14
CA ASP A 262 15.76 -16.27 -6.50
C ASP A 262 16.19 -17.15 -5.32
N ALA A 263 15.34 -18.10 -4.92
CA ALA A 263 15.54 -18.88 -3.71
C ALA A 263 16.86 -19.69 -3.72
N GLU A 264 17.20 -20.29 -4.85
CA GLU A 264 18.42 -21.07 -5.00
C GLU A 264 19.68 -20.20 -4.95
N THR A 265 19.65 -19.07 -5.68
CA THR A 265 20.76 -18.11 -5.70
C THR A 265 20.99 -17.48 -4.34
N ALA A 266 19.90 -17.09 -3.65
CA ALA A 266 19.98 -16.52 -2.30
C ALA A 266 20.54 -17.53 -1.29
N ALA A 267 20.09 -18.78 -1.34
CA ALA A 267 20.59 -19.85 -0.45
C ALA A 267 22.09 -20.14 -0.69
N LYS A 268 22.53 -20.22 -1.96
CA LYS A 268 23.95 -20.39 -2.31
C LYS A 268 24.83 -19.24 -1.82
N ALA A 269 24.30 -18.03 -1.83
CA ALA A 269 25.00 -16.84 -1.32
C ALA A 269 24.94 -16.71 0.22
N GLY A 270 24.23 -17.58 0.91
CA GLY A 270 24.09 -17.58 2.36
C GLY A 270 23.11 -16.52 2.89
N HIS A 271 22.26 -15.94 2.05
CA HIS A 271 21.25 -15.00 2.47
C HIS A 271 20.09 -15.70 3.18
N LYS A 272 19.65 -15.12 4.29
CA LYS A 272 18.52 -15.66 5.06
C LYS A 272 17.20 -15.05 4.52
N ALA A 273 16.38 -15.90 3.93
CA ALA A 273 15.03 -15.52 3.54
C ALA A 273 14.10 -15.45 4.77
N ILE A 274 13.25 -14.41 4.80
CA ILE A 274 12.25 -14.22 5.86
C ILE A 274 10.87 -14.73 5.44
N ALA A 275 10.62 -14.80 4.13
CA ALA A 275 9.37 -15.29 3.56
C ALA A 275 9.57 -15.70 2.10
N ARG A 276 8.56 -16.35 1.50
CA ARG A 276 8.45 -16.54 0.05
C ARG A 276 7.11 -16.05 -0.47
N LEU A 277 7.06 -15.64 -1.72
CA LEU A 277 5.83 -15.36 -2.44
C LEU A 277 5.23 -16.66 -2.97
N VAL A 278 4.11 -17.10 -2.41
CA VAL A 278 3.45 -18.38 -2.77
C VAL A 278 2.64 -18.21 -4.06
N SER A 279 1.81 -17.17 -4.12
CA SER A 279 0.98 -16.86 -5.29
C SER A 279 0.51 -15.42 -5.26
N TYR A 280 0.03 -14.96 -6.41
CA TYR A 280 -0.66 -13.69 -6.55
C TYR A 280 -1.73 -13.78 -7.65
N ALA A 281 -2.70 -12.87 -7.61
CA ALA A 281 -3.70 -12.70 -8.65
C ALA A 281 -4.21 -11.26 -8.72
N VAL A 282 -4.68 -10.89 -9.90
CA VAL A 282 -5.39 -9.63 -10.15
C VAL A 282 -6.72 -9.98 -10.82
N ALA A 283 -7.78 -9.28 -10.45
CA ALA A 283 -9.12 -9.49 -11.00
C ALA A 283 -9.82 -8.17 -11.28
N GLY A 284 -10.69 -8.15 -12.30
CA GLY A 284 -11.59 -7.05 -12.61
C GLY A 284 -12.98 -7.26 -12.00
N VAL A 285 -13.64 -6.15 -11.67
CA VAL A 285 -15.04 -6.07 -11.22
C VAL A 285 -15.68 -4.81 -11.82
N PRO A 286 -17.03 -4.66 -11.79
CA PRO A 286 -17.64 -3.40 -12.16
C PRO A 286 -17.07 -2.22 -11.36
N ASN A 287 -16.80 -1.10 -12.03
CA ASN A 287 -16.14 0.06 -11.46
C ASN A 287 -16.94 0.75 -10.35
N ASP A 288 -18.28 0.73 -10.45
CA ASP A 288 -19.20 1.31 -9.49
C ASP A 288 -19.22 0.59 -8.12
N VAL A 289 -18.67 -0.64 -8.08
CA VAL A 289 -18.47 -1.46 -6.88
C VAL A 289 -17.01 -1.95 -6.79
N MET A 290 -16.05 -1.09 -7.14
CA MET A 290 -14.61 -1.43 -7.21
C MET A 290 -14.08 -2.09 -5.94
N GLY A 291 -14.67 -1.81 -4.80
CA GLY A 291 -14.27 -2.36 -3.51
C GLY A 291 -14.50 -3.87 -3.36
N GLU A 292 -15.22 -4.53 -4.28
CA GLU A 292 -15.34 -6.00 -4.35
C GLU A 292 -14.11 -6.67 -4.99
N GLY A 293 -13.24 -5.91 -5.66
CA GLY A 293 -12.07 -6.43 -6.37
C GLY A 293 -11.20 -7.42 -5.56
N PRO A 294 -10.98 -7.21 -4.26
CA PRO A 294 -10.28 -8.16 -3.39
C PRO A 294 -10.88 -9.57 -3.36
N ILE A 295 -12.21 -9.69 -3.50
CA ILE A 295 -12.91 -10.98 -3.40
C ILE A 295 -12.47 -11.95 -4.51
N PRO A 296 -12.67 -11.64 -5.81
CA PRO A 296 -12.21 -12.52 -6.88
C PRO A 296 -10.68 -12.64 -6.93
N ALA A 297 -9.93 -11.58 -6.64
CA ALA A 297 -8.47 -11.63 -6.64
C ALA A 297 -7.93 -12.61 -5.58
N SER A 298 -8.46 -12.57 -4.36
CA SER A 298 -8.08 -13.50 -3.27
C SER A 298 -8.46 -14.93 -3.60
N ARG A 299 -9.68 -15.16 -4.10
CA ARG A 299 -10.12 -16.51 -4.52
C ARG A 299 -9.21 -17.09 -5.61
N MET A 300 -8.79 -16.26 -6.58
CA MET A 300 -7.86 -16.67 -7.63
C MET A 300 -6.46 -16.97 -7.07
N ALA A 301 -5.94 -16.15 -6.15
CA ALA A 301 -4.63 -16.38 -5.53
C ALA A 301 -4.63 -17.65 -4.69
N LEU A 302 -5.67 -17.87 -3.87
CA LEU A 302 -5.86 -19.09 -3.10
C LEU A 302 -5.96 -20.34 -3.99
N LYS A 303 -6.75 -20.26 -5.07
CA LYS A 303 -6.87 -21.35 -6.04
C LYS A 303 -5.53 -21.71 -6.69
N LYS A 304 -4.74 -20.71 -7.09
CA LYS A 304 -3.39 -20.93 -7.66
C LYS A 304 -2.44 -21.60 -6.67
N ALA A 305 -2.57 -21.29 -5.37
CA ALA A 305 -1.78 -21.89 -4.31
C ALA A 305 -2.30 -23.27 -3.87
N GLY A 306 -3.49 -23.69 -4.29
CA GLY A 306 -4.16 -24.89 -3.76
C GLY A 306 -4.55 -24.74 -2.29
N MET A 307 -4.86 -23.52 -1.86
CA MET A 307 -5.10 -23.18 -0.45
C MET A 307 -6.53 -22.66 -0.23
N THR A 308 -6.95 -22.66 1.04
CA THR A 308 -8.20 -22.07 1.51
C THR A 308 -7.94 -20.85 2.39
N ILE A 309 -8.95 -20.00 2.57
CA ILE A 309 -8.84 -18.82 3.44
C ILE A 309 -8.59 -19.20 4.91
N GLY A 310 -9.10 -20.32 5.37
CA GLY A 310 -8.91 -20.82 6.74
C GLY A 310 -7.45 -21.13 7.10
N GLN A 311 -6.59 -21.38 6.08
CA GLN A 311 -5.16 -21.63 6.27
C GLN A 311 -4.33 -20.36 6.47
N MET A 312 -4.93 -19.19 6.30
CA MET A 312 -4.25 -17.93 6.55
C MET A 312 -4.20 -17.66 8.06
N ASP A 313 -3.01 -17.35 8.57
CA ASP A 313 -2.80 -16.93 9.96
C ASP A 313 -2.99 -15.41 10.10
N VAL A 314 -2.68 -14.66 9.05
CA VAL A 314 -2.84 -13.22 8.96
C VAL A 314 -3.50 -12.85 7.63
N VAL A 315 -4.47 -11.93 7.67
CA VAL A 315 -5.05 -11.31 6.49
C VAL A 315 -4.88 -9.80 6.63
N GLU A 316 -4.13 -9.18 5.74
CA GLU A 316 -4.09 -7.73 5.58
C GLU A 316 -4.99 -7.35 4.39
N SER A 317 -6.20 -6.93 4.71
CA SER A 317 -7.20 -6.42 3.75
C SER A 317 -7.27 -4.91 3.86
N ASN A 318 -6.97 -4.20 2.79
CA ASN A 318 -6.95 -2.73 2.83
C ASN A 318 -8.33 -2.16 3.21
N GLU A 319 -8.33 -1.22 4.14
CA GLU A 319 -9.52 -0.50 4.60
C GLU A 319 -9.59 0.88 3.89
N ALA A 320 -9.78 0.89 2.56
CA ALA A 320 -9.97 2.15 1.85
C ALA A 320 -11.23 2.88 2.36
N PHE A 321 -12.27 2.10 2.63
CA PHE A 321 -13.53 2.51 3.27
C PHE A 321 -14.04 1.37 4.15
N ALA A 322 -14.67 1.68 5.28
CA ALA A 322 -15.23 0.65 6.15
C ALA A 322 -16.29 -0.21 5.44
N ALA A 323 -17.17 0.41 4.64
CA ALA A 323 -18.15 -0.32 3.84
C ALA A 323 -17.48 -1.33 2.90
N GLN A 324 -16.39 -0.93 2.22
CA GLN A 324 -15.62 -1.80 1.34
C GLN A 324 -14.95 -2.94 2.12
N ALA A 325 -14.34 -2.66 3.27
CA ALA A 325 -13.67 -3.67 4.08
C ALA A 325 -14.65 -4.71 4.63
N ILE A 326 -15.85 -4.29 5.06
CA ILE A 326 -16.93 -5.18 5.52
C ILE A 326 -17.44 -6.06 4.37
N ALA A 327 -17.66 -5.50 3.16
CA ALA A 327 -18.07 -6.27 2.00
C ALA A 327 -17.05 -7.36 1.64
N VAL A 328 -15.75 -7.04 1.67
CA VAL A 328 -14.66 -8.00 1.43
C VAL A 328 -14.63 -9.07 2.53
N ALA A 329 -14.75 -8.67 3.80
CA ALA A 329 -14.76 -9.60 4.92
C ALA A 329 -15.93 -10.60 4.81
N ARG A 330 -17.13 -10.15 4.47
CA ARG A 330 -18.30 -11.03 4.21
C ARG A 330 -18.10 -11.91 2.99
N GLY A 331 -17.61 -11.34 1.88
CA GLY A 331 -17.43 -12.05 0.61
C GLY A 331 -16.34 -13.12 0.62
N LEU A 332 -15.37 -13.02 1.53
CA LEU A 332 -14.30 -14.00 1.74
C LEU A 332 -14.43 -14.79 3.03
N GLU A 333 -15.45 -14.53 3.85
CA GLU A 333 -15.66 -15.16 5.15
C GLU A 333 -14.41 -15.01 6.05
N LEU A 334 -13.88 -13.77 6.12
CA LEU A 334 -12.66 -13.49 6.87
C LEU A 334 -12.89 -13.60 8.37
N ASP A 335 -11.96 -14.25 9.06
CA ASP A 335 -11.91 -14.25 10.52
C ASP A 335 -11.47 -12.87 11.03
N PRO A 336 -12.32 -12.15 11.79
CA PRO A 336 -11.98 -10.83 12.33
C PRO A 336 -10.75 -10.84 13.26
N ALA A 337 -10.46 -11.96 13.91
CA ALA A 337 -9.28 -12.08 14.79
C ALA A 337 -7.96 -12.10 14.01
N LYS A 338 -7.99 -12.61 12.78
CA LYS A 338 -6.83 -12.72 11.89
C LYS A 338 -6.73 -11.56 10.89
N THR A 339 -7.79 -10.76 10.75
CA THR A 339 -7.87 -9.68 9.76
C THR A 339 -7.45 -8.35 10.37
N ASN A 340 -6.45 -7.71 9.75
CA ASN A 340 -5.88 -6.42 10.19
C ASN A 340 -5.61 -6.37 11.71
N PRO A 341 -4.87 -7.33 12.27
CA PRO A 341 -4.72 -7.47 13.73
C PRO A 341 -4.04 -6.26 14.39
N ASN A 342 -3.34 -5.45 13.61
CA ASN A 342 -2.67 -4.23 14.06
C ASN A 342 -3.32 -2.95 13.49
N GLY A 343 -4.62 -3.00 13.19
CA GLY A 343 -5.34 -1.91 12.53
C GLY A 343 -5.06 -1.84 11.03
N GLY A 344 -5.97 -1.20 10.29
CA GLY A 344 -5.90 -1.03 8.84
C GLY A 344 -5.80 0.44 8.43
N ALA A 345 -6.11 0.72 7.16
CA ALA A 345 -5.89 2.03 6.56
C ALA A 345 -6.78 3.15 7.13
N ILE A 346 -7.92 2.83 7.73
CA ILE A 346 -8.76 3.83 8.41
C ILE A 346 -7.98 4.47 9.57
N ALA A 347 -7.17 3.69 10.28
CA ALA A 347 -6.35 4.17 11.37
C ALA A 347 -4.96 4.61 10.94
N LEU A 348 -4.28 3.81 10.11
CA LEU A 348 -2.87 4.01 9.78
C LEU A 348 -2.66 4.89 8.54
N GLY A 349 -3.69 5.02 7.69
CA GLY A 349 -3.62 5.81 6.46
C GLY A 349 -3.44 4.97 5.19
N HIS A 350 -3.62 5.64 4.02
CA HIS A 350 -3.61 5.00 2.70
C HIS A 350 -2.82 5.81 1.66
N PRO A 351 -1.49 5.87 1.76
CA PRO A 351 -0.65 6.42 0.67
C PRO A 351 -0.74 5.46 -0.52
N ILE A 352 -1.56 5.81 -1.54
CA ILE A 352 -2.06 4.85 -2.53
C ILE A 352 -0.97 4.02 -3.22
N GLY A 353 0.08 4.65 -3.72
CA GLY A 353 1.18 3.95 -4.40
C GLY A 353 2.06 3.09 -3.48
N CYS A 354 2.07 3.38 -2.17
CA CYS A 354 2.82 2.64 -1.16
C CYS A 354 2.02 1.49 -0.53
N SER A 355 0.69 1.66 -0.38
CA SER A 355 -0.14 0.87 0.53
C SER A 355 -0.01 -0.64 0.36
N GLY A 356 0.08 -1.15 -0.86
CA GLY A 356 0.21 -2.59 -1.09
C GLY A 356 1.50 -3.18 -0.50
N ALA A 357 2.62 -2.48 -0.61
CA ALA A 357 3.88 -2.89 0.00
C ALA A 357 3.87 -2.68 1.52
N PHE A 358 3.22 -1.61 2.00
CA PHE A 358 3.00 -1.35 3.42
C PHE A 358 2.20 -2.49 4.09
N LEU A 359 1.08 -2.90 3.51
CA LEU A 359 0.27 -4.02 4.01
C LEU A 359 1.07 -5.33 4.02
N ALA A 360 1.82 -5.61 2.94
CA ALA A 360 2.67 -6.79 2.86
C ALA A 360 3.77 -6.78 3.94
N THR A 361 4.38 -5.63 4.21
CA THR A 361 5.34 -5.48 5.31
C THR A 361 4.69 -5.81 6.66
N LYS A 362 3.54 -5.21 6.97
CA LYS A 362 2.80 -5.50 8.21
C LYS A 362 2.49 -6.99 8.35
N ALA A 363 2.01 -7.61 7.27
CA ALA A 363 1.67 -9.03 7.27
C ALA A 363 2.86 -9.92 7.63
N LEU A 364 4.03 -9.67 7.04
CA LEU A 364 5.24 -10.46 7.31
C LEU A 364 5.73 -10.31 8.75
N TYR A 365 5.76 -9.08 9.29
CA TYR A 365 6.17 -8.86 10.67
C TYR A 365 5.17 -9.42 11.68
N GLU A 366 3.87 -9.40 11.36
CA GLU A 366 2.86 -10.03 12.20
C GLU A 366 2.99 -11.56 12.19
N LEU A 367 3.23 -12.20 11.03
CA LEU A 367 3.54 -13.63 10.97
C LEU A 367 4.73 -14.00 11.85
N GLN A 368 5.79 -13.17 11.83
CA GLN A 368 6.95 -13.40 12.72
C GLN A 368 6.56 -13.29 14.18
N ARG A 369 5.80 -12.25 14.56
CA ARG A 369 5.38 -11.99 15.94
C ARG A 369 4.54 -13.12 16.53
N ILE A 370 3.59 -13.67 15.76
CA ILE A 370 2.66 -14.72 16.21
C ILE A 370 3.16 -16.13 15.90
N ASN A 371 4.35 -16.25 15.30
CA ASN A 371 4.89 -17.51 14.76
C ASN A 371 3.93 -18.20 13.76
N GLY A 372 3.13 -17.39 13.03
CA GLY A 372 2.24 -17.84 11.97
C GLY A 372 2.99 -18.19 10.69
N ARG A 373 2.34 -18.91 9.77
CA ARG A 373 2.97 -19.41 8.54
C ARG A 373 2.52 -18.64 7.29
N TYR A 374 1.22 -18.45 7.09
CA TYR A 374 0.67 -17.88 5.86
C TYR A 374 -0.03 -16.56 6.07
N ALA A 375 0.22 -15.60 5.18
CA ALA A 375 -0.51 -14.35 5.12
C ALA A 375 -1.11 -14.13 3.74
N LEU A 376 -2.34 -13.61 3.71
CA LEU A 376 -2.99 -13.04 2.55
C LEU A 376 -2.94 -11.51 2.65
N VAL A 377 -2.47 -10.87 1.60
CA VAL A 377 -2.53 -9.41 1.42
C VAL A 377 -3.44 -9.11 0.25
N THR A 378 -4.48 -8.30 0.45
CA THR A 378 -5.43 -7.98 -0.61
C THR A 378 -5.93 -6.55 -0.52
N MET A 379 -6.27 -5.97 -1.67
CA MET A 379 -6.78 -4.61 -1.73
C MET A 379 -7.58 -4.32 -3.00
N CYS A 380 -8.51 -3.39 -2.88
CA CYS A 380 -9.26 -2.82 -4.00
C CYS A 380 -8.41 -1.82 -4.79
N ILE A 381 -8.83 -1.57 -6.02
CA ILE A 381 -8.15 -0.67 -6.96
C ILE A 381 -9.22 0.15 -7.65
N GLY A 382 -9.04 1.46 -7.69
CA GLY A 382 -9.92 2.36 -8.43
C GLY A 382 -10.11 1.92 -9.89
N GLY A 383 -11.30 2.18 -10.45
CA GLY A 383 -11.66 1.75 -11.80
C GLY A 383 -12.13 0.29 -11.90
N GLY A 384 -12.38 -0.41 -10.78
CA GLY A 384 -12.99 -1.74 -10.78
C GLY A 384 -12.01 -2.90 -10.87
N GLN A 385 -10.99 -2.94 -10.00
CA GLN A 385 -10.03 -4.04 -9.93
C GLN A 385 -9.70 -4.43 -8.48
N GLY A 386 -9.03 -5.57 -8.31
CA GLY A 386 -8.42 -6.00 -7.05
C GLY A 386 -7.17 -6.81 -7.28
N ILE A 387 -6.30 -6.84 -6.29
CA ILE A 387 -5.09 -7.66 -6.24
C ILE A 387 -5.04 -8.44 -4.94
N ALA A 388 -4.44 -9.62 -4.99
CA ALA A 388 -4.11 -10.42 -3.82
C ALA A 388 -2.75 -11.09 -3.98
N ALA A 389 -2.02 -11.25 -2.88
CA ALA A 389 -0.78 -11.99 -2.81
C ALA A 389 -0.75 -12.83 -1.52
N ILE A 390 -0.22 -14.04 -1.62
CA ILE A 390 -0.04 -14.96 -0.49
C ILE A 390 1.45 -15.09 -0.24
N PHE A 391 1.84 -14.89 1.01
CA PHE A 391 3.20 -15.05 1.50
C PHE A 391 3.26 -16.18 2.52
N GLU A 392 4.37 -16.91 2.52
CA GLU A 392 4.70 -17.91 3.54
C GLU A 392 5.94 -17.44 4.30
N ARG A 393 5.89 -17.42 5.62
CA ARG A 393 7.04 -17.17 6.49
C ARG A 393 7.98 -18.39 6.45
N LEU A 394 9.27 -18.17 6.34
CA LEU A 394 10.33 -19.17 6.35
C LEU A 394 11.07 -19.21 7.68
#